data_a2ed0c3c121c6512b2269a0421a3b8de
#
_entry.id   a2ed0c3c121c6512b2269a0421a3b8de
#
_cell.length_a   1.000
_cell.length_b   1.000
_cell.length_c   1.000
_cell.angle_alpha   90.00
_cell.angle_beta   90.00
_cell.angle_gamma   90.00
#
_symmetry.space_group_name_H-M   'P 1'
#
loop_
_entity.id
_entity.type
_entity.pdbx_description
1 polymer ?
#
loop_
_entity_poly.entity_id
_entity_poly.type
_entity_poly.pdbx_seq_one_letter_code
_entity_poly.pdbx_strand_id
1 'polypeptide(L)'
;DELLRLLSIADVVTARVALADIEVGPATIPVGAGLIALTGAANHDPEVFPNPEVLDIHRDGRGHVAFGHGVHKCLGQHLARLELEVVLDRLLARLPGLRLAARPTPPTGPGRTVFHGIDEVLVTW
;
A
#
# COMPACT_ATOMS: atom_id res chain seq x y z
N ASP A 1 -1.33 7.40 7.76
CA ASP A 1 -0.23 6.50 7.35
C ASP A 1 -0.61 5.02 7.49
N GLU A 2 -1.25 4.59 8.59
CA GLU A 2 -1.56 3.17 8.82
C GLU A 2 -2.45 2.54 7.74
N LEU A 3 -3.46 3.25 7.23
CA LEU A 3 -4.26 2.76 6.10
C LEU A 3 -3.42 2.56 4.83
N LEU A 4 -2.48 3.46 4.57
CA LEU A 4 -1.56 3.34 3.43
C LEU A 4 -0.63 2.13 3.57
N ARG A 5 -0.15 1.87 4.80
CA ARG A 5 0.65 0.69 5.10
C ARG A 5 -0.15 -0.60 4.89
N LEU A 6 -1.30 -0.69 5.56
CA LEU A 6 -2.11 -1.91 5.61
C LEU A 6 -2.71 -2.28 4.25
N LEU A 7 -3.21 -1.30 3.50
CA LEU A 7 -3.90 -1.56 2.24
C LEU A 7 -2.94 -1.72 1.06
N SER A 8 -1.74 -1.14 1.13
CA SER A 8 -0.68 -1.26 0.10
C SER A 8 -1.23 -1.32 -1.32
N ILE A 9 -1.88 -0.24 -1.77
CA ILE A 9 -2.65 -0.19 -3.03
C ILE A 9 -1.82 -0.59 -4.26
N ALA A 10 -0.49 -0.43 -4.19
CA ALA A 10 0.43 -0.70 -5.29
C ALA A 10 1.57 -1.62 -4.81
N ASP A 11 1.43 -2.93 -5.03
CA ASP A 11 2.38 -3.92 -4.51
C ASP A 11 3.61 -4.16 -5.39
N VAL A 12 3.49 -3.95 -6.70
CA VAL A 12 4.46 -4.42 -7.70
C VAL A 12 4.80 -3.29 -8.67
N VAL A 13 5.11 -2.11 -8.18
CA VAL A 13 5.24 -0.92 -9.04
C VAL A 13 6.60 -0.79 -9.70
N THR A 14 7.64 -1.48 -9.21
CA THR A 14 9.00 -1.25 -9.68
C THR A 14 9.73 -2.53 -10.05
N ALA A 15 9.73 -2.85 -11.34
CA ALA A 15 10.69 -3.78 -11.89
C ALA A 15 12.07 -3.09 -11.98
N ARG A 16 13.12 -3.80 -11.60
CA ARG A 16 14.52 -3.33 -11.59
C ARG A 16 15.43 -4.37 -12.20
N VAL A 17 16.64 -3.97 -12.51
CA VAL A 17 17.72 -4.88 -12.92
C VAL A 17 18.89 -4.66 -11.96
N ALA A 18 19.47 -5.75 -11.46
CA ALA A 18 20.64 -5.70 -10.60
C ALA A 18 21.85 -5.17 -11.39
N LEU A 19 22.49 -4.12 -10.92
CA LEU A 19 23.69 -3.54 -11.53
C LEU A 19 24.99 -4.16 -10.98
N ALA A 20 24.89 -4.92 -9.90
CA ALA A 20 25.95 -5.72 -9.28
C ALA A 20 25.30 -6.90 -8.58
N ASP A 21 26.09 -7.85 -8.13
CA ASP A 21 25.58 -8.92 -7.26
C ASP A 21 25.07 -8.32 -5.97
N ILE A 22 23.87 -8.78 -5.54
CA ILE A 22 23.19 -8.28 -4.34
C ILE A 22 22.96 -9.45 -3.39
N GLU A 23 23.53 -9.37 -2.19
CA GLU A 23 23.29 -10.35 -1.13
C GLU A 23 21.97 -10.04 -0.40
N VAL A 24 21.08 -11.03 -0.34
CA VAL A 24 19.80 -10.96 0.38
C VAL A 24 19.67 -12.18 1.27
N GLY A 25 19.97 -12.05 2.55
CA GLY A 25 20.02 -13.18 3.47
C GLY A 25 21.01 -14.25 2.96
N PRO A 26 20.56 -15.51 2.77
CA PRO A 26 21.42 -16.58 2.25
C PRO A 26 21.50 -16.63 0.71
N ALA A 27 20.80 -15.75 0.00
CA ALA A 27 20.71 -15.76 -1.45
C ALA A 27 21.49 -14.61 -2.08
N THR A 28 22.09 -14.87 -3.25
CA THR A 28 22.73 -13.84 -4.08
C THR A 28 21.89 -13.62 -5.34
N ILE A 29 21.52 -12.39 -5.61
CA ILE A 29 20.88 -11.95 -6.86
C ILE A 29 22.03 -11.53 -7.79
N PRO A 30 22.26 -12.24 -8.92
CA PRO A 30 23.38 -11.90 -9.78
C PRO A 30 23.13 -10.62 -10.57
N VAL A 31 24.21 -9.96 -10.95
CA VAL A 31 24.19 -8.84 -11.89
C VAL A 31 23.42 -9.19 -13.16
N GLY A 32 22.59 -8.27 -13.63
CA GLY A 32 21.72 -8.47 -14.81
C GLY A 32 20.38 -9.18 -14.51
N ALA A 33 20.20 -9.72 -13.32
CA ALA A 33 18.91 -10.32 -12.94
C ALA A 33 17.80 -9.28 -12.83
N GLY A 34 16.62 -9.63 -13.34
CA GLY A 34 15.39 -8.88 -13.10
C GLY A 34 14.89 -9.12 -11.68
N LEU A 35 14.46 -8.05 -11.01
CA LEU A 35 13.90 -8.13 -9.64
C LEU A 35 12.71 -7.22 -9.49
N ILE A 36 11.81 -7.63 -8.61
CA ILE A 36 10.62 -6.86 -8.21
C ILE A 36 10.64 -6.78 -6.68
N ALA A 37 10.63 -5.55 -6.14
CA ALA A 37 10.47 -5.33 -4.71
C ALA A 37 8.97 -5.31 -4.37
N LEU A 38 8.53 -6.25 -3.52
CA LEU A 38 7.14 -6.36 -3.08
C LEU A 38 6.91 -5.39 -1.90
N THR A 39 6.42 -4.20 -2.20
CA THR A 39 6.16 -3.16 -1.18
C THR A 39 5.07 -3.57 -0.19
N GLY A 40 4.06 -4.31 -0.65
CA GLY A 40 3.04 -4.88 0.23
C GLY A 40 3.61 -5.85 1.26
N ALA A 41 4.50 -6.76 0.84
CA ALA A 41 5.17 -7.67 1.75
C ALA A 41 6.03 -6.92 2.78
N ALA A 42 6.76 -5.90 2.35
CA ALA A 42 7.57 -5.06 3.25
C ALA A 42 6.70 -4.29 4.27
N ASN A 43 5.50 -3.84 3.86
CA ASN A 43 4.55 -3.17 4.76
C ASN A 43 3.87 -4.13 5.75
N HIS A 44 3.97 -5.43 5.53
CA HIS A 44 3.46 -6.49 6.40
C HIS A 44 4.58 -7.29 7.08
N ASP A 45 5.80 -6.78 7.09
CA ASP A 45 6.91 -7.43 7.77
C ASP A 45 6.74 -7.34 9.30
N PRO A 46 6.59 -8.47 10.02
CA PRO A 46 6.38 -8.46 11.46
C PRO A 46 7.60 -8.00 12.26
N GLU A 47 8.80 -8.03 11.68
CA GLU A 47 10.01 -7.49 12.31
C GLU A 47 10.01 -5.96 12.36
N VAL A 48 9.28 -5.32 11.42
CA VAL A 48 9.14 -3.86 11.35
C VAL A 48 7.81 -3.40 11.95
N PHE A 49 6.73 -4.13 11.67
CA PHE A 49 5.37 -3.79 12.10
C PHE A 49 4.76 -4.94 12.90
N PRO A 50 4.87 -4.96 14.23
CA PRO A 50 4.26 -6.03 15.05
C PRO A 50 2.76 -6.17 14.78
N ASN A 51 2.27 -7.41 14.61
CA ASN A 51 0.89 -7.72 14.22
C ASN A 51 0.46 -6.98 12.93
N PRO A 52 1.15 -7.18 11.81
CA PRO A 52 1.05 -6.31 10.63
C PRO A 52 -0.32 -6.36 9.94
N GLU A 53 -1.10 -7.43 10.16
CA GLU A 53 -2.45 -7.62 9.61
C GLU A 53 -3.53 -6.85 10.36
N VAL A 54 -3.20 -6.29 11.52
CA VAL A 54 -4.16 -5.57 12.35
C VAL A 54 -4.11 -4.09 12.03
N LEU A 55 -5.29 -3.50 11.72
CA LEU A 55 -5.43 -2.05 11.62
C LEU A 55 -5.27 -1.43 13.01
N ASP A 56 -4.18 -0.75 13.24
CA ASP A 56 -3.91 -0.01 14.46
C ASP A 56 -3.70 1.47 14.15
N ILE A 57 -4.74 2.26 14.33
CA ILE A 57 -4.70 3.71 14.05
C ILE A 57 -3.72 4.49 14.95
N HIS A 58 -3.24 3.87 16.03
CA HIS A 58 -2.24 4.44 16.94
C HIS A 58 -0.81 3.98 16.60
N ARG A 59 -0.68 3.08 15.64
CA ARG A 59 0.63 2.63 15.18
C ARG A 59 1.42 3.81 14.59
N ASP A 60 2.70 3.89 14.94
CA ASP A 60 3.63 4.72 14.18
C ASP A 60 3.86 4.09 12.80
N GLY A 61 3.06 4.53 11.85
CA GLY A 61 3.15 4.05 10.45
C GLY A 61 4.34 4.63 9.68
N ARG A 62 5.18 5.47 10.29
CA ARG A 62 6.40 5.96 9.64
C ARG A 62 7.32 4.80 9.32
N GLY A 63 7.86 4.78 8.13
CA GLY A 63 8.69 3.68 7.66
C GLY A 63 7.99 2.77 6.66
N HIS A 64 6.66 2.88 6.48
CA HIS A 64 5.99 2.15 5.40
C HIS A 64 6.49 2.60 4.02
N VAL A 65 6.51 1.66 3.09
CA VAL A 65 6.98 1.88 1.71
C VAL A 65 5.85 1.91 0.68
N ALA A 66 4.62 2.25 1.08
CA ALA A 66 3.46 2.35 0.19
C ALA A 66 3.68 3.35 -0.97
N PHE A 67 4.53 4.35 -0.77
CA PHE A 67 4.94 5.31 -1.79
C PHE A 67 6.33 5.02 -2.39
N GLY A 68 6.85 3.82 -2.18
CA GLY A 68 8.22 3.46 -2.55
C GLY A 68 9.28 4.10 -1.65
N HIS A 69 10.55 3.94 -2.04
CA HIS A 69 11.71 4.46 -1.31
C HIS A 69 12.79 4.95 -2.28
N GLY A 70 13.64 5.87 -1.82
CA GLY A 70 14.78 6.38 -2.57
C GLY A 70 14.41 7.43 -3.62
N VAL A 71 15.25 7.56 -4.65
CA VAL A 71 15.15 8.62 -5.68
C VAL A 71 13.88 8.57 -6.52
N HIS A 72 13.21 7.42 -6.56
CA HIS A 72 11.95 7.20 -7.26
C HIS A 72 10.74 7.18 -6.32
N LYS A 73 10.87 7.68 -5.09
CA LYS A 73 9.74 7.82 -4.19
C LYS A 73 8.64 8.65 -4.84
N CYS A 74 7.38 8.24 -4.65
CA CYS A 74 6.22 8.87 -5.29
C CYS A 74 6.23 10.39 -5.11
N LEU A 75 6.22 11.13 -6.20
CA LEU A 75 6.16 12.59 -6.19
C LEU A 75 4.87 13.12 -5.59
N GLY A 76 3.75 12.42 -5.84
CA GLY A 76 2.41 12.80 -5.36
C GLY A 76 2.14 12.43 -3.89
N GLN A 77 3.08 11.87 -3.15
CA GLN A 77 2.85 11.36 -1.80
C GLN A 77 2.27 12.39 -0.82
N HIS A 78 2.70 13.64 -0.92
CA HIS A 78 2.23 14.70 -0.04
C HIS A 78 0.80 15.11 -0.35
N LEU A 79 0.46 15.19 -1.63
CA LEU A 79 -0.89 15.47 -2.09
C LEU A 79 -1.83 14.32 -1.71
N ALA A 80 -1.45 13.07 -1.97
CA ALA A 80 -2.27 11.91 -1.63
C ALA A 80 -2.56 11.81 -0.13
N ARG A 81 -1.58 12.10 0.74
CA ARG A 81 -1.79 12.15 2.19
C ARG A 81 -2.77 13.24 2.59
N LEU A 82 -2.61 14.44 2.04
CA LEU A 82 -3.51 15.56 2.30
C LEU A 82 -4.94 15.26 1.83
N GLU A 83 -5.09 14.69 0.64
CA GLU A 83 -6.40 14.28 0.11
C GLU A 83 -7.08 13.25 1.01
N LEU A 84 -6.36 12.21 1.41
CA LEU A 84 -6.90 11.18 2.33
C LEU A 84 -7.30 11.77 3.69
N GLU A 85 -6.49 12.64 4.26
CA GLU A 85 -6.79 13.30 5.53
C GLU A 85 -8.06 14.14 5.41
N VAL A 86 -8.12 15.03 4.42
CA VAL A 86 -9.28 15.89 4.20
C VAL A 86 -10.55 15.08 3.89
N VAL A 87 -10.44 14.04 3.06
CA VAL A 87 -11.58 13.19 2.69
C VAL A 87 -12.11 12.45 3.91
N LEU A 88 -11.25 11.82 4.70
CA LEU A 88 -11.67 11.07 5.89
C LEU A 88 -12.33 12.00 6.92
N ASP A 89 -11.70 13.12 7.22
CA ASP A 89 -12.25 14.10 8.17
C ASP A 89 -13.62 14.62 7.73
N ARG A 90 -13.76 15.00 6.46
CA ARG A 90 -15.00 15.55 5.94
C ARG A 90 -16.09 14.50 5.78
N LEU A 91 -15.72 13.29 5.34
CA LEU A 91 -16.66 12.20 5.16
C LEU A 91 -17.28 11.77 6.49
N LEU A 92 -16.45 11.52 7.50
CA LEU A 92 -16.91 11.09 8.81
C LEU A 92 -17.69 12.19 9.55
N ALA A 93 -17.29 13.45 9.39
CA ALA A 93 -18.03 14.57 9.98
C ALA A 93 -19.41 14.80 9.33
N ARG A 94 -19.52 14.59 8.01
CA ARG A 94 -20.79 14.81 7.28
C ARG A 94 -21.74 13.64 7.32
N LEU A 95 -21.20 12.42 7.38
CA LEU A 95 -21.95 11.17 7.32
C LEU A 95 -21.59 10.27 8.52
N PRO A 96 -21.97 10.68 9.75
CA PRO A 96 -21.62 9.91 10.96
C PRO A 96 -22.28 8.52 10.99
N GLY A 97 -23.35 8.34 10.20
CA GLY A 97 -24.03 7.05 10.04
C GLY A 97 -23.50 6.19 8.90
N LEU A 98 -22.44 6.62 8.23
CA LEU A 98 -21.89 5.91 7.07
C LEU A 98 -21.53 4.46 7.38
N ARG A 99 -22.05 3.56 6.56
CA ARG A 99 -21.76 2.12 6.65
C ARG A 99 -21.87 1.47 5.29
N LEU A 100 -21.24 0.32 5.14
CA LEU A 100 -21.37 -0.50 3.95
C LEU A 100 -22.80 -1.06 3.86
N ALA A 101 -23.47 -0.84 2.72
CA ALA A 101 -24.76 -1.44 2.42
C ALA A 101 -24.63 -2.89 1.95
N ALA A 102 -23.51 -3.22 1.33
CA ALA A 102 -23.18 -4.55 0.87
C ALA A 102 -21.67 -4.77 0.93
N ARG A 103 -21.23 -6.04 0.82
CA ARG A 103 -19.81 -6.34 0.71
C ARG A 103 -19.26 -5.73 -0.60
N PRO A 104 -18.16 -4.97 -0.54
CA PRO A 104 -17.55 -4.40 -1.73
C PRO A 104 -17.22 -5.48 -2.77
N THR A 105 -17.44 -5.17 -4.02
CA THR A 105 -17.13 -6.09 -5.13
C THR A 105 -15.67 -5.88 -5.53
N PRO A 106 -14.84 -6.93 -5.46
CA PRO A 106 -13.47 -6.85 -5.98
C PRO A 106 -13.50 -6.67 -7.50
N PRO A 107 -12.46 -6.06 -8.08
CA PRO A 107 -12.37 -5.86 -9.52
C PRO A 107 -12.54 -7.17 -10.28
N THR A 108 -13.43 -7.18 -11.28
CA THR A 108 -13.66 -8.30 -12.17
C THR A 108 -13.01 -8.00 -13.52
N GLY A 109 -11.94 -8.71 -13.88
CA GLY A 109 -11.30 -8.54 -15.19
C GLY A 109 -10.05 -9.41 -15.37
N PRO A 110 -9.65 -9.71 -16.61
CA PRO A 110 -8.39 -10.36 -16.90
C PRO A 110 -7.26 -9.37 -16.66
N GLY A 111 -6.46 -9.64 -15.66
CA GLY A 111 -5.34 -8.80 -15.25
C GLY A 111 -5.65 -8.11 -13.93
N ARG A 112 -5.35 -8.81 -12.85
CA ARG A 112 -5.16 -8.15 -11.56
C ARG A 112 -4.09 -7.11 -11.81
N THR A 113 -4.52 -5.86 -11.86
CA THR A 113 -3.62 -4.74 -12.08
C THR A 113 -2.62 -4.68 -10.92
N VAL A 114 -1.48 -4.10 -11.19
CA VAL A 114 -0.47 -3.74 -10.19
C VAL A 114 -1.05 -2.92 -9.04
N PHE A 115 -2.24 -2.34 -9.25
CA PHE A 115 -2.99 -1.58 -8.27
C PHE A 115 -4.19 -2.38 -7.77
N HIS A 116 -4.31 -2.47 -6.44
CA HIS A 116 -5.48 -3.05 -5.79
C HIS A 116 -6.56 -1.99 -5.68
N GLY A 117 -7.71 -2.25 -6.27
CA GLY A 117 -8.86 -1.36 -6.24
C GLY A 117 -10.15 -2.09 -5.89
N ILE A 118 -11.23 -1.34 -5.82
CA ILE A 118 -12.60 -1.83 -5.66
C ILE A 118 -13.42 -1.11 -6.72
N ASP A 119 -14.19 -1.87 -7.51
CA ASP A 119 -15.00 -1.29 -8.61
C ASP A 119 -16.19 -0.51 -8.08
N GLU A 120 -16.82 -1.01 -7.00
CA GLU A 120 -18.01 -0.39 -6.43
C GLU A 120 -18.08 -0.58 -4.92
N VAL A 121 -18.44 0.48 -4.22
CA VAL A 121 -18.69 0.50 -2.78
C VAL A 121 -20.09 1.05 -2.53
N LEU A 122 -21.04 0.17 -2.26
CA LEU A 122 -22.40 0.56 -1.88
C LEU A 122 -22.43 0.95 -0.41
N VAL A 123 -22.95 2.14 -0.13
CA VAL A 123 -23.01 2.70 1.23
C VAL A 123 -24.39 3.21 1.58
N THR A 124 -24.68 3.28 2.88
CA THR A 124 -25.82 3.97 3.47
C THR A 124 -25.32 4.97 4.52
N TRP A 125 -26.11 6.01 4.78
CA TRP A 125 -25.80 7.06 5.77
C TRP A 125 -27.05 7.57 6.46
#